data_227403d3d5f6437bbb3b643c365ba468
#
_entry.id   227403d3d5f6437bbb3b643c365ba468
#
_cell.length_a   1.000
_cell.length_b   1.000
_cell.length_c   1.000
_cell.angle_alpha   90.00
_cell.angle_beta   90.00
_cell.angle_gamma   90.00
#
_symmetry.space_group_name_H-M   'P 1'
#
loop_
_entity.id
_entity.type
_entity.pdbx_description
1 polymer ?
#
loop_
_entity_poly.entity_id
_entity_poly.type
_entity_poly.pdbx_seq_one_letter_code
_entity_poly.pdbx_strand_id
1 'polypeptide(L)'
;MHIAPFIESLPHLMQSQILNINPTIFVPQSLNQNRSPPDLVISIPTTRRMTKNYIYDTIKNLISNLADCERWRVLFLIFIAEQETEMQEKYALEIARYLNEQYPLLLEEGLFEIIGPPPFFYPPDLNSVIPTFNDSNERMIWRTKQNLDYSYIMSYSQTVHSRSSYYLQLEDDVVTVPGYVSKILNFASERDFFTCDFSNLGFIAKLFKIPDLHLFVTFDLLFYRYKPVDWLLEQFYSTRYCNPEEKNCVKNRINNHHRFYYNPPLFQHVGRYSSLKGKIQPLREKTFRSSPTQLSEVCRQKEVESQLSTNIVGLMTSTLNKLVQFGTPVRIENPLDGSFIKINYGSKPLMLTEIDIRYAYKLIEPTTESIFPLSVELQSDSETWTVNSTVAEYFNIAVEEESSISEIRVFVSNEVRFKYFTFTSLRIV
;
A
#
# COMPACT_ATOMS: atom_id res chain seq x y z
N MET A 1 5.47 -35.37 -17.53
CA MET A 1 4.08 -35.22 -17.07
C MET A 1 3.52 -34.01 -17.76
N HIS A 2 2.59 -34.16 -18.70
CA HIS A 2 2.05 -33.03 -19.48
C HIS A 2 1.14 -32.18 -18.59
N ILE A 3 1.60 -30.98 -18.23
CA ILE A 3 0.82 -29.97 -17.48
C ILE A 3 -0.20 -29.26 -18.40
N ALA A 4 -0.01 -29.31 -19.72
CA ALA A 4 -0.85 -28.64 -20.70
C ALA A 4 -2.37 -28.94 -20.61
N PRO A 5 -2.83 -30.21 -20.48
CA PRO A 5 -4.27 -30.50 -20.40
C PRO A 5 -4.94 -29.95 -19.13
N PHE A 6 -4.17 -29.80 -18.05
CA PHE A 6 -4.68 -29.24 -16.78
C PHE A 6 -4.84 -27.71 -16.88
N ILE A 7 -3.89 -27.05 -17.53
CA ILE A 7 -3.95 -25.60 -17.74
C ILE A 7 -5.12 -25.24 -18.66
N GLU A 8 -5.39 -26.05 -19.70
CA GLU A 8 -6.53 -25.84 -20.60
C GLU A 8 -7.90 -26.03 -19.92
N SER A 9 -7.97 -26.80 -18.84
CA SER A 9 -9.18 -27.01 -18.05
C SER A 9 -9.41 -25.95 -16.95
N LEU A 10 -8.40 -25.12 -16.66
CA LEU A 10 -8.56 -24.02 -15.73
C LEU A 10 -9.44 -22.92 -16.32
N PRO A 11 -10.16 -22.16 -15.49
CA PRO A 11 -10.99 -21.05 -15.97
C PRO A 11 -10.18 -20.17 -16.92
N HIS A 12 -10.81 -19.67 -17.98
CA HIS A 12 -10.16 -18.87 -19.04
C HIS A 12 -9.32 -17.69 -18.50
N LEU A 13 -9.57 -17.23 -17.27
CA LEU A 13 -8.75 -16.26 -16.55
C LEU A 13 -7.30 -16.68 -16.32
N MET A 14 -7.02 -17.97 -16.26
CA MET A 14 -5.65 -18.48 -16.11
C MET A 14 -4.92 -18.65 -17.44
N GLN A 15 -5.66 -18.69 -18.56
CA GLN A 15 -5.05 -18.98 -19.85
C GLN A 15 -4.33 -17.80 -20.49
N SER A 16 -4.75 -16.56 -20.27
CA SER A 16 -4.15 -15.42 -20.97
C SER A 16 -4.07 -14.11 -20.16
N GLN A 17 -4.87 -13.94 -19.13
CA GLN A 17 -5.06 -12.63 -18.50
C GLN A 17 -4.37 -12.49 -17.13
N ILE A 18 -4.18 -13.57 -16.38
CA ILE A 18 -3.42 -13.53 -15.12
C ILE A 18 -1.92 -13.45 -15.39
N LEU A 19 -1.46 -14.00 -16.51
CA LEU A 19 -0.06 -13.90 -16.94
C LEU A 19 0.26 -12.58 -17.65
N ASN A 20 -0.76 -11.87 -18.18
CA ASN A 20 -0.64 -10.54 -18.78
C ASN A 20 -1.67 -9.61 -18.14
N ILE A 21 -1.39 -9.17 -16.92
CA ILE A 21 -2.22 -8.19 -16.22
C ILE A 21 -2.03 -6.84 -16.88
N ASN A 22 -2.90 -6.51 -17.86
CA ASN A 22 -2.97 -5.21 -18.51
C ASN A 22 -4.24 -4.50 -18.03
N PRO A 23 -4.21 -3.76 -16.91
CA PRO A 23 -5.36 -2.99 -16.46
C PRO A 23 -5.66 -1.84 -17.43
N THR A 24 -6.89 -1.38 -17.40
CA THR A 24 -7.20 -0.02 -17.86
C THR A 24 -6.74 0.93 -16.75
N ILE A 25 -5.70 1.72 -17.01
CA ILE A 25 -5.16 2.66 -16.04
C ILE A 25 -5.79 4.03 -16.30
N PHE A 26 -6.55 4.54 -15.33
CA PHE A 26 -7.19 5.86 -15.40
C PHE A 26 -6.35 6.94 -14.71
N VAL A 27 -5.71 6.60 -13.60
CA VAL A 27 -4.77 7.45 -12.89
C VAL A 27 -3.58 6.56 -12.52
N PRO A 28 -2.42 6.73 -13.17
CA PRO A 28 -1.22 6.00 -12.80
C PRO A 28 -0.69 6.47 -11.45
N GLN A 29 -0.08 5.58 -10.68
CA GLN A 29 0.65 5.92 -9.46
C GLN A 29 1.66 7.04 -9.70
N SER A 30 2.28 7.03 -10.86
CA SER A 30 3.30 7.98 -11.23
C SER A 30 2.79 8.98 -12.27
N LEU A 31 2.14 10.02 -11.82
CA LEU A 31 2.39 11.30 -12.44
C LEU A 31 3.86 11.72 -12.22
N ASN A 32 4.54 11.05 -11.28
CA ASN A 32 5.98 11.12 -11.00
C ASN A 32 6.56 9.71 -10.97
N GLN A 33 7.26 9.31 -12.02
CA GLN A 33 7.91 8.01 -12.15
C GLN A 33 9.02 7.74 -11.11
N ASN A 34 9.28 8.68 -10.21
CA ASN A 34 10.44 8.73 -9.33
C ASN A 34 10.07 8.81 -7.84
N ARG A 35 9.02 8.07 -7.45
CA ARG A 35 8.62 7.90 -6.05
C ARG A 35 9.18 6.59 -5.51
N SER A 36 9.69 6.60 -4.28
CA SER A 36 10.04 5.36 -3.56
C SER A 36 8.83 4.42 -3.50
N PRO A 37 9.03 3.09 -3.66
CA PRO A 37 7.95 2.12 -3.52
C PRO A 37 7.27 2.27 -2.16
N PRO A 38 5.95 2.24 -2.08
CA PRO A 38 5.25 2.26 -0.80
C PRO A 38 5.51 0.95 -0.05
N ASP A 39 5.53 1.00 1.29
CA ASP A 39 5.59 -0.21 2.10
C ASP A 39 4.28 -1.01 2.01
N LEU A 40 3.16 -0.30 1.87
CA LEU A 40 1.81 -0.82 1.95
C LEU A 40 0.97 -0.37 0.76
N VAL A 41 0.43 -1.33 0.01
CA VAL A 41 -0.62 -1.09 -0.99
C VAL A 41 -1.97 -1.37 -0.35
N ILE A 42 -2.83 -0.37 -0.27
CA ILE A 42 -4.21 -0.49 0.22
C ILE A 42 -5.15 -0.53 -0.97
N SER A 43 -5.74 -1.67 -1.21
CA SER A 43 -6.68 -1.89 -2.31
C SER A 43 -8.11 -1.61 -1.90
N ILE A 44 -8.82 -0.83 -2.71
CA ILE A 44 -10.19 -0.40 -2.47
C ILE A 44 -11.01 -0.66 -3.74
N PRO A 45 -11.60 -1.87 -3.88
CA PRO A 45 -12.54 -2.12 -4.96
C PRO A 45 -13.84 -1.35 -4.72
N THR A 46 -14.34 -0.72 -5.76
CA THR A 46 -15.58 0.03 -5.71
C THR A 46 -16.42 -0.18 -6.96
N THR A 47 -17.72 -0.17 -6.81
CA THR A 47 -18.70 -0.18 -7.88
C THR A 47 -19.75 0.89 -7.61
N ARG A 48 -20.33 1.43 -8.67
CA ARG A 48 -21.36 2.46 -8.55
C ARG A 48 -22.63 1.88 -7.92
N ARG A 49 -23.05 2.48 -6.80
CA ARG A 49 -24.29 2.08 -6.12
C ARG A 49 -25.42 3.05 -6.47
N MET A 50 -26.64 2.50 -6.65
CA MET A 50 -27.82 3.32 -6.95
C MET A 50 -28.23 4.24 -5.80
N THR A 51 -27.95 3.83 -4.55
CA THR A 51 -28.44 4.53 -3.35
C THR A 51 -27.42 5.48 -2.76
N LYS A 52 -26.19 5.01 -2.53
CA LYS A 52 -25.10 5.80 -1.95
C LYS A 52 -23.74 5.21 -2.34
N ASN A 53 -22.89 6.03 -2.92
CA ASN A 53 -21.48 5.71 -3.14
C ASN A 53 -20.69 6.10 -1.88
N TYR A 54 -20.11 5.12 -1.20
CA TYR A 54 -19.37 5.34 0.04
C TYR A 54 -17.90 5.70 -0.18
N ILE A 55 -17.35 5.42 -1.36
CA ILE A 55 -15.94 5.61 -1.68
C ILE A 55 -15.41 6.99 -1.30
N TYR A 56 -16.19 8.05 -1.52
CA TYR A 56 -15.80 9.41 -1.19
C TYR A 56 -15.64 9.65 0.32
N ASP A 57 -16.59 9.12 1.12
CA ASP A 57 -16.54 9.18 2.58
C ASP A 57 -15.36 8.34 3.11
N THR A 58 -15.10 7.20 2.50
CA THR A 58 -13.99 6.30 2.85
C THR A 58 -12.64 6.95 2.55
N ILE A 59 -12.43 7.50 1.35
CA ILE A 59 -11.20 8.23 1.00
C ILE A 59 -10.98 9.40 1.96
N LYS A 60 -12.01 10.21 2.20
CA LYS A 60 -11.93 11.34 3.12
C LYS A 60 -11.51 10.89 4.52
N ASN A 61 -12.07 9.80 5.02
CA ASN A 61 -11.73 9.27 6.34
C ASN A 61 -10.31 8.70 6.39
N LEU A 62 -9.89 7.93 5.37
CA LEU A 62 -8.53 7.39 5.27
C LEU A 62 -7.49 8.52 5.29
N ILE A 63 -7.69 9.56 4.48
CA ILE A 63 -6.77 10.71 4.42
C ILE A 63 -6.78 11.51 5.73
N SER A 64 -7.94 11.74 6.34
CA SER A 64 -8.05 12.50 7.60
C SER A 64 -7.38 11.79 8.78
N ASN A 65 -7.17 10.48 8.70
CA ASN A 65 -6.51 9.66 9.72
C ASN A 65 -5.09 9.24 9.33
N LEU A 66 -4.57 9.75 8.21
CA LEU A 66 -3.22 9.50 7.71
C LEU A 66 -2.27 10.58 8.23
N ALA A 67 -1.23 10.18 8.94
CA ALA A 67 -0.19 11.11 9.38
C ALA A 67 0.74 11.50 8.22
N ASP A 68 1.38 12.67 8.31
CA ASP A 68 2.25 13.18 7.24
C ASP A 68 3.39 12.21 6.89
N CYS A 69 4.02 11.58 7.89
CA CYS A 69 5.07 10.59 7.67
C CYS A 69 4.57 9.29 7.03
N GLU A 70 3.28 9.02 7.08
CA GLU A 70 2.70 7.80 6.53
C GLU A 70 2.40 7.92 5.03
N ARG A 71 2.22 9.16 4.51
CA ARG A 71 1.81 9.41 3.11
C ARG A 71 2.71 8.72 2.09
N TRP A 72 4.01 8.67 2.36
CA TRP A 72 5.00 8.10 1.44
C TRP A 72 5.19 6.59 1.61
N ARG A 73 4.61 6.04 2.67
CA ARG A 73 4.64 4.61 2.98
C ARG A 73 3.45 3.84 2.43
N VAL A 74 2.44 4.53 1.91
CA VAL A 74 1.18 3.92 1.46
C VAL A 74 0.81 4.35 0.05
N LEU A 75 0.17 3.45 -0.68
CA LEU A 75 -0.52 3.70 -1.94
C LEU A 75 -1.98 3.27 -1.79
N PHE A 76 -2.91 4.11 -2.20
CA PHE A 76 -4.33 3.76 -2.34
C PHE A 76 -4.61 3.33 -3.78
N LEU A 77 -4.79 2.04 -3.97
CA LEU A 77 -5.15 1.42 -5.25
C LEU A 77 -6.67 1.30 -5.34
N ILE A 78 -7.31 2.20 -6.06
CA ILE A 78 -8.75 2.22 -6.28
C ILE A 78 -9.06 1.38 -7.52
N PHE A 79 -9.85 0.34 -7.35
CA PHE A 79 -10.23 -0.55 -8.43
C PHE A 79 -11.70 -0.34 -8.81
N ILE A 80 -11.93 0.05 -10.05
CA ILE A 80 -13.27 0.27 -10.60
C ILE A 80 -13.85 -1.05 -11.04
N ALA A 81 -14.62 -1.66 -10.15
CA ALA A 81 -15.21 -2.99 -10.34
C ALA A 81 -16.50 -2.95 -11.19
N GLU A 82 -16.45 -2.31 -12.36
CA GLU A 82 -17.55 -2.27 -13.33
C GLU A 82 -17.29 -3.25 -14.47
N GLN A 83 -18.36 -3.90 -14.97
CA GLN A 83 -18.25 -4.86 -16.07
C GLN A 83 -18.22 -4.15 -17.44
N GLU A 84 -19.01 -3.10 -17.57
CA GLU A 84 -19.15 -2.33 -18.79
C GLU A 84 -18.07 -1.25 -18.88
N THR A 85 -17.29 -1.26 -19.95
CA THR A 85 -16.15 -0.33 -20.14
C THR A 85 -16.58 1.14 -20.04
N GLU A 86 -17.70 1.51 -20.64
CA GLU A 86 -18.22 2.89 -20.59
C GLU A 86 -18.55 3.32 -19.15
N MET A 87 -19.19 2.44 -18.37
CA MET A 87 -19.51 2.71 -16.97
C MET A 87 -18.25 2.78 -16.12
N GLN A 88 -17.27 1.92 -16.40
CA GLN A 88 -15.97 1.92 -15.75
C GLN A 88 -15.23 3.24 -15.96
N GLU A 89 -15.10 3.70 -17.22
CA GLU A 89 -14.45 4.97 -17.57
C GLU A 89 -15.14 6.16 -16.91
N LYS A 90 -16.46 6.21 -17.02
CA LYS A 90 -17.26 7.29 -16.41
C LYS A 90 -17.05 7.38 -14.91
N TYR A 91 -17.12 6.25 -14.21
CA TYR A 91 -16.97 6.23 -12.75
C TYR A 91 -15.53 6.53 -12.32
N ALA A 92 -14.53 6.02 -13.05
CA ALA A 92 -13.13 6.35 -12.83
C ALA A 92 -12.85 7.85 -12.96
N LEU A 93 -13.39 8.50 -14.00
CA LEU A 93 -13.25 9.93 -14.22
C LEU A 93 -13.96 10.76 -13.14
N GLU A 94 -15.12 10.32 -12.62
CA GLU A 94 -15.78 10.97 -11.49
C GLU A 94 -14.90 10.95 -10.23
N ILE A 95 -14.30 9.81 -9.92
CA ILE A 95 -13.39 9.67 -8.76
C ILE A 95 -12.09 10.46 -8.98
N ALA A 96 -11.50 10.40 -10.17
CA ALA A 96 -10.29 11.15 -10.50
C ALA A 96 -10.51 12.66 -10.37
N ARG A 97 -11.65 13.18 -10.81
CA ARG A 97 -12.03 14.58 -10.64
C ARG A 97 -12.17 14.95 -9.17
N TYR A 98 -12.86 14.14 -8.38
CA TYR A 98 -12.98 14.35 -6.93
C TYR A 98 -11.60 14.41 -6.27
N LEU A 99 -10.69 13.51 -6.58
CA LEU A 99 -9.34 13.51 -6.03
C LEU A 99 -8.56 14.76 -6.43
N ASN A 100 -8.67 15.19 -7.69
CA ASN A 100 -8.00 16.40 -8.18
C ASN A 100 -8.55 17.67 -7.53
N GLU A 101 -9.84 17.74 -7.25
CA GLU A 101 -10.48 18.89 -6.57
C GLU A 101 -10.17 18.94 -5.08
N GLN A 102 -10.20 17.80 -4.39
CA GLN A 102 -10.05 17.74 -2.93
C GLN A 102 -8.61 17.53 -2.46
N TYR A 103 -7.78 16.82 -3.23
CA TYR A 103 -6.44 16.38 -2.83
C TYR A 103 -5.41 16.51 -3.96
N PRO A 104 -5.30 17.68 -4.64
CA PRO A 104 -4.45 17.82 -5.83
C PRO A 104 -2.98 17.50 -5.54
N LEU A 105 -2.45 17.93 -4.38
CA LEU A 105 -1.07 17.65 -3.99
C LEU A 105 -0.81 16.15 -3.75
N LEU A 106 -1.74 15.46 -3.08
CA LEU A 106 -1.61 14.03 -2.81
C LEU A 106 -1.73 13.19 -4.09
N LEU A 107 -2.55 13.66 -5.05
CA LEU A 107 -2.64 13.06 -6.36
C LEU A 107 -1.34 13.26 -7.17
N GLU A 108 -0.78 14.46 -7.15
CA GLU A 108 0.52 14.76 -7.77
C GLU A 108 1.67 13.96 -7.12
N GLU A 109 1.63 13.76 -5.80
CA GLU A 109 2.58 12.94 -5.05
C GLU A 109 2.44 11.44 -5.35
N GLY A 110 1.44 11.02 -6.12
CA GLY A 110 1.20 9.61 -6.48
C GLY A 110 0.70 8.76 -5.33
N LEU A 111 -0.09 9.35 -4.41
CA LEU A 111 -0.72 8.62 -3.31
C LEU A 111 -1.87 7.72 -3.79
N PHE A 112 -2.43 8.01 -4.96
CA PHE A 112 -3.56 7.31 -5.55
C PHE A 112 -3.22 6.71 -6.91
N GLU A 113 -3.73 5.53 -7.13
CA GLU A 113 -3.79 4.88 -8.44
C GLU A 113 -5.22 4.42 -8.68
N ILE A 114 -5.76 4.66 -9.89
CA ILE A 114 -7.10 4.22 -10.29
C ILE A 114 -6.96 3.30 -11.48
N ILE A 115 -7.40 2.07 -11.31
CA ILE A 115 -7.39 1.05 -12.35
C ILE A 115 -8.75 0.38 -12.48
N GLY A 116 -8.96 -0.29 -13.60
CA GLY A 116 -10.09 -1.19 -13.81
C GLY A 116 -9.65 -2.47 -14.49
N PRO A 117 -10.46 -3.53 -14.49
CA PRO A 117 -10.15 -4.71 -15.25
C PRO A 117 -10.15 -4.39 -16.76
N PRO A 118 -9.32 -5.10 -17.55
CA PRO A 118 -9.34 -4.92 -19.01
C PRO A 118 -10.68 -5.34 -19.60
N PRO A 119 -11.02 -4.86 -20.79
CA PRO A 119 -12.19 -5.35 -21.52
C PRO A 119 -12.17 -6.88 -21.60
N PHE A 120 -13.35 -7.50 -21.47
CA PHE A 120 -13.50 -8.96 -21.51
C PHE A 120 -12.82 -9.74 -20.39
N PHE A 121 -12.43 -9.08 -19.30
CA PHE A 121 -11.86 -9.76 -18.11
C PHE A 121 -12.82 -10.78 -17.51
N TYR A 122 -14.08 -10.39 -17.33
CA TYR A 122 -15.08 -11.28 -16.74
C TYR A 122 -15.50 -12.38 -17.72
N PRO A 123 -15.69 -13.64 -17.21
CA PRO A 123 -16.11 -14.74 -18.03
C PRO A 123 -17.47 -14.47 -18.69
N PRO A 124 -17.67 -14.86 -19.95
CA PRO A 124 -18.92 -14.61 -20.67
C PRO A 124 -20.13 -15.29 -20.04
N ASP A 125 -19.90 -16.36 -19.27
CA ASP A 125 -20.91 -17.10 -18.53
C ASP A 125 -21.11 -16.64 -17.08
N LEU A 126 -20.52 -15.51 -16.68
CA LEU A 126 -20.64 -14.97 -15.32
C LEU A 126 -22.10 -14.79 -14.89
N ASN A 127 -22.96 -14.36 -15.81
CA ASN A 127 -24.38 -14.11 -15.54
C ASN A 127 -25.23 -15.39 -15.50
N SER A 128 -24.64 -16.56 -15.79
CA SER A 128 -25.31 -17.87 -15.80
C SER A 128 -24.70 -18.88 -14.83
N VAL A 129 -23.93 -18.41 -13.82
CA VAL A 129 -23.35 -19.26 -12.78
C VAL A 129 -24.46 -19.94 -11.97
N ILE A 130 -24.27 -21.24 -11.71
CA ILE A 130 -25.22 -22.04 -10.96
C ILE A 130 -25.13 -21.70 -9.47
N PRO A 131 -26.24 -21.30 -8.82
CA PRO A 131 -26.25 -20.98 -7.40
C PRO A 131 -25.84 -22.17 -6.52
N THR A 132 -25.11 -21.88 -5.45
CA THR A 132 -24.76 -22.82 -4.39
C THR A 132 -25.29 -22.26 -3.05
N PHE A 133 -25.44 -23.13 -2.04
CA PHE A 133 -25.85 -22.75 -0.67
C PHE A 133 -27.23 -22.05 -0.59
N ASN A 134 -28.15 -22.34 -1.50
CA ASN A 134 -29.46 -21.71 -1.62
C ASN A 134 -29.38 -20.18 -1.84
N ASP A 135 -28.29 -19.68 -2.40
CA ASP A 135 -28.20 -18.28 -2.80
C ASP A 135 -29.12 -17.97 -3.98
N SER A 136 -29.59 -16.72 -4.09
CA SER A 136 -30.24 -16.26 -5.33
C SER A 136 -29.22 -16.13 -6.47
N ASN A 137 -29.71 -16.10 -7.72
CA ASN A 137 -28.85 -15.91 -8.89
C ASN A 137 -28.05 -14.60 -8.78
N GLU A 138 -28.70 -13.51 -8.38
CA GLU A 138 -28.06 -12.20 -8.23
C GLU A 138 -26.93 -12.24 -7.18
N ARG A 139 -27.16 -12.91 -6.05
CA ARG A 139 -26.15 -13.07 -5.01
C ARG A 139 -25.00 -13.94 -5.49
N MET A 140 -25.29 -14.99 -6.25
CA MET A 140 -24.28 -15.87 -6.80
C MET A 140 -23.39 -15.15 -7.80
N ILE A 141 -23.95 -14.39 -8.73
CA ILE A 141 -23.24 -13.55 -9.69
C ILE A 141 -22.38 -12.52 -8.93
N TRP A 142 -22.97 -11.82 -7.98
CA TRP A 142 -22.29 -10.79 -7.20
C TRP A 142 -21.06 -11.32 -6.48
N ARG A 143 -21.15 -12.43 -5.73
CA ARG A 143 -20.00 -12.97 -5.01
C ARG A 143 -18.95 -13.60 -5.91
N THR A 144 -19.36 -14.25 -7.01
CA THR A 144 -18.46 -14.80 -8.02
C THR A 144 -17.63 -13.69 -8.66
N LYS A 145 -18.28 -12.57 -9.00
CA LYS A 145 -17.60 -11.38 -9.49
C LYS A 145 -16.63 -10.81 -8.47
N GLN A 146 -17.03 -10.71 -7.19
CA GLN A 146 -16.18 -10.19 -6.12
C GLN A 146 -14.88 -11.02 -5.96
N ASN A 147 -14.96 -12.35 -6.03
CA ASN A 147 -13.77 -13.20 -6.01
C ASN A 147 -12.83 -12.86 -7.17
N LEU A 148 -13.36 -12.71 -8.39
CA LEU A 148 -12.58 -12.32 -9.56
C LEU A 148 -11.92 -10.95 -9.40
N ASP A 149 -12.66 -9.96 -8.90
CA ASP A 149 -12.17 -8.61 -8.64
C ASP A 149 -10.98 -8.66 -7.67
N TYR A 150 -11.10 -9.39 -6.57
CA TYR A 150 -10.05 -9.50 -5.55
C TYR A 150 -8.83 -10.27 -6.07
N SER A 151 -9.03 -11.37 -6.76
CA SER A 151 -7.95 -12.11 -7.40
C SER A 151 -7.18 -11.24 -8.41
N TYR A 152 -7.90 -10.41 -9.20
CA TYR A 152 -7.28 -9.48 -10.15
C TYR A 152 -6.42 -8.43 -9.45
N ILE A 153 -6.98 -7.74 -8.44
CA ILE A 153 -6.26 -6.67 -7.74
C ILE A 153 -5.03 -7.20 -7.00
N MET A 154 -5.16 -8.38 -6.37
CA MET A 154 -4.03 -9.04 -5.71
C MET A 154 -2.93 -9.39 -6.69
N SER A 155 -3.27 -9.98 -7.85
CA SER A 155 -2.32 -10.31 -8.91
C SER A 155 -1.65 -9.07 -9.50
N TYR A 156 -2.42 -8.00 -9.72
CA TYR A 156 -1.90 -6.71 -10.14
C TYR A 156 -0.89 -6.15 -9.14
N SER A 157 -1.25 -6.13 -7.87
CA SER A 157 -0.38 -5.63 -6.80
C SER A 157 0.91 -6.43 -6.70
N GLN A 158 0.85 -7.76 -6.84
CA GLN A 158 2.04 -8.61 -6.83
C GLN A 158 2.96 -8.36 -8.02
N THR A 159 2.40 -8.06 -9.18
CA THR A 159 3.18 -7.87 -10.41
C THR A 159 3.74 -6.44 -10.50
N VAL A 160 2.91 -5.43 -10.32
CA VAL A 160 3.26 -4.03 -10.56
C VAL A 160 3.92 -3.42 -9.31
N HIS A 161 3.45 -3.77 -8.13
CA HIS A 161 3.96 -3.27 -6.85
C HIS A 161 4.82 -4.31 -6.13
N SER A 162 5.54 -5.16 -6.86
CA SER A 162 6.38 -6.25 -6.34
C SER A 162 7.46 -5.81 -5.35
N ARG A 163 7.84 -4.53 -5.38
CA ARG A 163 8.82 -3.93 -4.46
C ARG A 163 8.19 -3.43 -3.14
N SER A 164 6.88 -3.43 -3.02
CA SER A 164 6.16 -3.14 -1.78
C SER A 164 6.12 -4.38 -0.89
N SER A 165 6.12 -4.17 0.43
CA SER A 165 6.15 -5.29 1.38
C SER A 165 4.78 -5.92 1.58
N TYR A 166 3.73 -5.09 1.68
CA TYR A 166 2.42 -5.53 2.13
C TYR A 166 1.29 -5.06 1.23
N TYR A 167 0.25 -5.87 1.18
CA TYR A 167 -1.04 -5.60 0.54
C TYR A 167 -2.14 -5.69 1.58
N LEU A 168 -3.00 -4.66 1.66
CA LEU A 168 -4.19 -4.63 2.51
C LEU A 168 -5.44 -4.56 1.66
N GLN A 169 -6.34 -5.54 1.81
CA GLN A 169 -7.65 -5.51 1.16
C GLN A 169 -8.65 -4.73 2.03
N LEU A 170 -9.24 -3.68 1.48
CA LEU A 170 -10.37 -2.96 2.08
C LEU A 170 -11.66 -3.15 1.26
N GLU A 171 -12.73 -2.55 1.75
CA GLU A 171 -13.97 -2.27 1.03
C GLU A 171 -14.17 -0.75 0.93
N ASP A 172 -15.06 -0.29 0.05
CA ASP A 172 -15.29 1.14 -0.22
C ASP A 172 -16.20 1.83 0.81
N ASP A 173 -16.58 1.15 1.88
CA ASP A 173 -17.51 1.62 2.91
C ASP A 173 -16.98 1.39 4.35
N VAL A 174 -15.74 1.79 4.57
CA VAL A 174 -15.06 1.65 5.86
C VAL A 174 -14.59 2.99 6.42
N VAL A 175 -14.41 3.04 7.74
CA VAL A 175 -13.70 4.12 8.45
C VAL A 175 -12.58 3.53 9.29
N THR A 176 -11.56 4.33 9.60
CA THR A 176 -10.37 3.90 10.32
C THR A 176 -10.03 4.81 11.49
N VAL A 177 -9.02 4.42 12.25
CA VAL A 177 -8.47 5.18 13.38
C VAL A 177 -7.24 6.00 12.96
N PRO A 178 -6.88 7.09 13.67
CA PRO A 178 -5.66 7.86 13.39
C PRO A 178 -4.39 7.02 13.43
N GLY A 179 -3.47 7.26 12.48
CA GLY A 179 -2.16 6.59 12.40
C GLY A 179 -2.26 5.09 12.12
N TYR A 180 -3.25 4.68 11.37
CA TYR A 180 -3.51 3.27 11.07
C TYR A 180 -2.40 2.61 10.25
N VAL A 181 -1.72 3.35 9.36
CA VAL A 181 -0.64 2.80 8.52
C VAL A 181 0.54 2.39 9.40
N SER A 182 0.99 3.25 10.30
CA SER A 182 2.07 2.94 11.25
C SER A 182 1.71 1.77 12.17
N LYS A 183 0.47 1.71 12.65
CA LYS A 183 -0.02 0.58 13.47
C LYS A 183 0.01 -0.73 12.70
N ILE A 184 -0.40 -0.72 11.42
CA ILE A 184 -0.35 -1.91 10.54
C ILE A 184 1.09 -2.35 10.34
N LEU A 185 1.97 -1.43 9.91
CA LEU A 185 3.34 -1.75 9.57
C LEU A 185 4.15 -2.23 10.80
N ASN A 186 3.99 -1.58 11.94
CA ASN A 186 4.65 -2.01 13.18
C ASN A 186 4.15 -3.39 13.64
N PHE A 187 2.84 -3.65 13.54
CA PHE A 187 2.31 -4.96 13.90
C PHE A 187 2.80 -6.07 12.97
N ALA A 188 2.91 -5.78 11.67
CA ALA A 188 3.33 -6.74 10.65
C ALA A 188 4.83 -7.03 10.72
N SER A 189 5.68 -6.02 10.96
CA SER A 189 7.16 -6.19 10.95
C SER A 189 7.69 -7.12 12.05
N GLU A 190 6.94 -7.29 13.14
CA GLU A 190 7.33 -8.13 14.28
C GLU A 190 6.90 -9.60 14.14
N ARG A 191 6.26 -9.98 13.01
CA ARG A 191 5.59 -11.29 12.88
C ARG A 191 5.86 -11.97 11.56
N ASP A 192 6.01 -13.28 11.61
CA ASP A 192 5.90 -14.09 10.41
C ASP A 192 4.47 -14.62 10.30
N PHE A 193 3.79 -14.30 9.20
CA PHE A 193 2.36 -14.57 9.02
C PHE A 193 2.01 -14.84 7.57
N PHE A 194 0.87 -15.46 7.34
CA PHE A 194 0.21 -15.48 6.04
C PHE A 194 -0.80 -14.31 5.93
N THR A 195 -1.63 -14.07 6.98
CA THR A 195 -2.42 -12.84 7.09
C THR A 195 -2.38 -12.23 8.49
N CYS A 196 -2.52 -10.88 8.51
CA CYS A 196 -2.89 -10.14 9.70
C CYS A 196 -4.26 -9.49 9.47
N ASP A 197 -5.18 -9.69 10.41
CA ASP A 197 -6.55 -9.18 10.33
C ASP A 197 -6.69 -7.93 11.20
N PHE A 198 -7.02 -6.80 10.58
CA PHE A 198 -7.28 -5.52 11.27
C PHE A 198 -8.76 -5.20 11.36
N SER A 199 -9.61 -6.10 10.91
CA SER A 199 -11.06 -6.19 11.13
C SER A 199 -11.48 -7.66 11.18
N ASN A 200 -12.47 -7.98 12.02
CA ASN A 200 -13.05 -9.32 12.11
C ASN A 200 -14.19 -9.56 11.11
N LEU A 201 -14.55 -8.54 10.32
CA LEU A 201 -15.68 -8.60 9.39
C LEU A 201 -15.24 -9.03 8.00
N GLY A 202 -15.81 -10.11 7.49
CA GLY A 202 -15.66 -10.56 6.11
C GLY A 202 -14.21 -10.57 5.63
N PHE A 203 -13.99 -9.97 4.46
CA PHE A 203 -12.66 -9.83 3.87
C PHE A 203 -12.06 -8.41 4.05
N ILE A 204 -12.64 -7.60 4.96
CA ILE A 204 -12.18 -6.24 5.27
C ILE A 204 -10.88 -6.30 6.05
N ALA A 205 -9.92 -5.45 5.66
CA ALA A 205 -8.65 -5.21 6.33
C ALA A 205 -7.81 -6.48 6.58
N LYS A 206 -7.76 -7.35 5.56
CA LYS A 206 -6.88 -8.51 5.51
C LYS A 206 -5.55 -8.09 4.89
N LEU A 207 -4.47 -8.18 5.67
CA LEU A 207 -3.11 -7.88 5.25
C LEU A 207 -2.40 -9.15 4.83
N PHE A 208 -1.72 -9.08 3.68
CA PHE A 208 -0.85 -10.13 3.14
C PHE A 208 0.54 -9.58 2.87
N LYS A 209 1.55 -10.42 2.85
CA LYS A 209 2.82 -10.10 2.21
C LYS A 209 2.64 -10.16 0.70
N ILE A 210 3.11 -9.16 -0.04
CA ILE A 210 2.96 -9.13 -1.51
C ILE A 210 3.53 -10.39 -2.20
N PRO A 211 4.71 -10.90 -1.84
CA PRO A 211 5.23 -12.12 -2.45
C PRO A 211 4.33 -13.36 -2.29
N ASP A 212 3.50 -13.40 -1.24
CA ASP A 212 2.67 -14.56 -0.92
C ASP A 212 1.27 -14.52 -1.55
N LEU A 213 0.88 -13.41 -2.16
CA LEU A 213 -0.47 -13.22 -2.73
C LEU A 213 -0.87 -14.30 -3.72
N HIS A 214 0.06 -14.76 -4.57
CA HIS A 214 -0.20 -15.79 -5.58
C HIS A 214 -0.74 -17.10 -4.97
N LEU A 215 -0.38 -17.41 -3.73
CA LEU A 215 -0.83 -18.62 -3.06
C LEU A 215 -2.34 -18.60 -2.82
N PHE A 216 -2.85 -17.47 -2.32
CA PHE A 216 -4.30 -17.33 -2.12
C PHE A 216 -5.05 -17.08 -3.42
N VAL A 217 -4.51 -16.27 -4.32
CA VAL A 217 -5.11 -16.01 -5.65
C VAL A 217 -5.32 -17.31 -6.42
N THR A 218 -4.34 -18.19 -6.45
CA THR A 218 -4.46 -19.50 -7.11
C THR A 218 -5.59 -20.32 -6.50
N PHE A 219 -5.68 -20.34 -5.17
CA PHE A 219 -6.74 -21.06 -4.46
C PHE A 219 -8.12 -20.45 -4.72
N ASP A 220 -8.23 -19.12 -4.64
CA ASP A 220 -9.49 -18.40 -4.91
C ASP A 220 -9.98 -18.70 -6.34
N LEU A 221 -9.11 -18.61 -7.35
CA LEU A 221 -9.45 -18.86 -8.74
C LEU A 221 -9.87 -20.32 -9.04
N LEU A 222 -9.39 -21.30 -8.26
CA LEU A 222 -9.86 -22.68 -8.37
C LEU A 222 -11.31 -22.82 -7.88
N PHE A 223 -11.74 -21.98 -6.93
CA PHE A 223 -13.02 -22.15 -6.23
C PHE A 223 -13.94 -20.91 -6.30
N TYR A 224 -13.60 -19.89 -7.09
CA TYR A 224 -14.31 -18.60 -7.14
C TYR A 224 -15.81 -18.70 -7.44
N ARG A 225 -16.24 -19.78 -8.15
CA ARG A 225 -17.66 -20.05 -8.48
C ARG A 225 -18.43 -20.72 -7.36
N TYR A 226 -17.74 -21.21 -6.33
CA TYR A 226 -18.39 -22.09 -5.35
C TYR A 226 -18.64 -21.40 -4.03
N LYS A 227 -17.74 -20.55 -3.56
CA LYS A 227 -17.80 -19.92 -2.22
C LYS A 227 -17.40 -18.47 -2.25
N PRO A 228 -17.88 -17.65 -1.31
CA PRO A 228 -17.40 -16.28 -1.16
C PRO A 228 -15.95 -16.26 -0.65
N VAL A 229 -15.22 -15.21 -0.98
CA VAL A 229 -13.78 -15.06 -0.72
C VAL A 229 -13.37 -15.22 0.74
N ASP A 230 -14.19 -14.73 1.68
CA ASP A 230 -13.95 -14.88 3.12
C ASP A 230 -14.01 -16.35 3.57
N TRP A 231 -14.93 -17.14 3.02
CA TRP A 231 -14.97 -18.59 3.25
C TRP A 231 -13.82 -19.32 2.55
N LEU A 232 -13.40 -18.84 1.38
CA LEU A 232 -12.25 -19.41 0.68
C LEU A 232 -10.96 -19.19 1.45
N LEU A 233 -10.79 -18.07 2.13
CA LEU A 233 -9.63 -17.84 3.00
C LEU A 233 -9.60 -18.83 4.18
N GLU A 234 -10.75 -19.06 4.84
CA GLU A 234 -10.84 -20.07 5.91
C GLU A 234 -10.49 -21.49 5.41
N GLN A 235 -10.93 -21.82 4.20
CA GLN A 235 -10.62 -23.12 3.60
C GLN A 235 -9.19 -23.22 3.12
N PHE A 236 -8.62 -22.15 2.60
CA PHE A 236 -7.20 -22.10 2.26
C PHE A 236 -6.33 -22.45 3.48
N TYR A 237 -6.62 -21.89 4.63
CA TYR A 237 -5.91 -22.24 5.87
C TYR A 237 -6.06 -23.72 6.21
N SER A 238 -7.27 -24.22 6.20
CA SER A 238 -7.51 -25.63 6.52
C SER A 238 -6.79 -26.56 5.56
N THR A 239 -6.81 -26.24 4.26
CA THR A 239 -6.17 -27.05 3.22
C THR A 239 -4.65 -27.02 3.32
N ARG A 240 -4.07 -25.86 3.62
CA ARG A 240 -2.62 -25.65 3.60
C ARG A 240 -1.92 -26.11 4.89
N TYR A 241 -2.55 -25.88 6.04
CA TYR A 241 -1.89 -25.99 7.34
C TYR A 241 -2.48 -27.06 8.26
N CYS A 242 -3.64 -27.63 7.93
CA CYS A 242 -4.31 -28.60 8.79
C CYS A 242 -4.21 -30.03 8.26
N ASN A 243 -3.95 -30.96 9.18
CA ASN A 243 -4.22 -32.36 8.94
C ASN A 243 -5.73 -32.59 9.16
N PRO A 244 -6.47 -33.24 8.25
CA PRO A 244 -7.90 -33.55 8.41
C PRO A 244 -8.25 -34.32 9.68
N GLU A 245 -7.31 -35.09 10.21
CA GLU A 245 -7.47 -35.88 11.43
C GLU A 245 -7.32 -35.05 12.72
N GLU A 246 -6.78 -33.81 12.62
CA GLU A 246 -6.51 -32.96 13.77
C GLU A 246 -7.74 -32.16 14.17
N LYS A 247 -8.30 -32.45 15.34
CA LYS A 247 -9.42 -31.68 15.90
C LYS A 247 -8.97 -30.27 16.30
N ASN A 248 -9.77 -29.25 15.96
CA ASN A 248 -9.50 -27.85 16.29
C ASN A 248 -8.19 -27.26 15.69
N CYS A 249 -7.70 -27.80 14.58
CA CYS A 249 -6.48 -27.35 13.92
C CYS A 249 -6.47 -25.83 13.67
N VAL A 250 -7.56 -25.24 13.16
CA VAL A 250 -7.65 -23.79 12.91
C VAL A 250 -7.34 -23.01 14.17
N LYS A 251 -7.91 -23.41 15.31
CA LYS A 251 -7.67 -22.74 16.60
C LYS A 251 -6.25 -22.95 17.12
N ASN A 252 -5.70 -24.14 16.94
CA ASN A 252 -4.44 -24.52 17.57
C ASN A 252 -3.21 -24.18 16.75
N ARG A 253 -3.29 -24.29 15.42
CA ARG A 253 -2.13 -24.10 14.52
C ARG A 253 -2.19 -22.84 13.69
N ILE A 254 -3.38 -22.38 13.28
CA ILE A 254 -3.50 -21.22 12.38
C ILE A 254 -3.43 -19.95 13.17
N ASN A 255 -4.28 -19.82 14.19
CA ASN A 255 -4.32 -18.61 15.03
C ASN A 255 -3.01 -18.48 15.81
N ASN A 256 -2.40 -17.30 15.75
CA ASN A 256 -1.11 -16.92 16.38
C ASN A 256 0.14 -17.61 15.77
N HIS A 257 0.02 -18.32 14.64
CA HIS A 257 1.17 -18.85 13.91
C HIS A 257 1.19 -18.42 12.44
N HIS A 258 0.02 -18.43 11.79
CA HIS A 258 -0.12 -18.06 10.38
C HIS A 258 -1.13 -16.94 10.17
N ARG A 259 -2.01 -16.71 11.15
CA ARG A 259 -3.02 -15.66 11.15
C ARG A 259 -3.00 -14.92 12.48
N PHE A 260 -2.84 -13.62 12.43
CA PHE A 260 -2.81 -12.77 13.61
C PHE A 260 -3.96 -11.76 13.57
N TYR A 261 -4.51 -11.43 14.71
CA TYR A 261 -5.60 -10.47 14.86
C TYR A 261 -5.12 -9.25 15.63
N TYR A 262 -5.31 -8.07 15.06
CA TYR A 262 -5.06 -6.82 15.75
C TYR A 262 -6.26 -6.44 16.62
N ASN A 263 -6.05 -6.15 17.87
CA ASN A 263 -7.11 -5.81 18.82
C ASN A 263 -6.77 -4.53 19.61
N PRO A 264 -7.66 -3.52 19.65
CA PRO A 264 -8.96 -3.44 18.98
C PRO A 264 -8.82 -3.27 17.46
N PRO A 265 -9.84 -3.68 16.65
CA PRO A 265 -9.81 -3.52 15.20
C PRO A 265 -9.53 -2.08 14.76
N LEU A 266 -8.77 -1.90 13.67
CA LEU A 266 -8.44 -0.57 13.14
C LEU A 266 -9.51 -0.02 12.20
N PHE A 267 -10.36 -0.90 11.64
CA PHE A 267 -11.35 -0.55 10.64
C PHE A 267 -12.75 -0.93 11.08
N GLN A 268 -13.71 -0.05 10.77
CA GLN A 268 -15.13 -0.23 11.03
C GLN A 268 -15.89 -0.16 9.72
N HIS A 269 -16.70 -1.17 9.41
CA HIS A 269 -17.67 -1.13 8.32
C HIS A 269 -18.81 -0.16 8.64
N VAL A 270 -19.13 0.73 7.69
CA VAL A 270 -20.16 1.76 7.83
C VAL A 270 -21.24 1.68 6.75
N GLY A 271 -21.04 0.84 5.73
CA GLY A 271 -21.98 0.65 4.64
C GLY A 271 -23.30 0.02 5.10
N ARG A 272 -24.39 0.75 4.97
CA ARG A 272 -25.72 0.23 5.23
C ARG A 272 -26.34 -0.43 4.01
N TYR A 273 -26.09 0.15 2.85
CA TYR A 273 -26.61 -0.33 1.57
C TYR A 273 -25.52 -1.08 0.81
N SER A 274 -25.73 -2.38 0.61
CA SER A 274 -24.81 -3.21 -0.15
C SER A 274 -24.80 -2.84 -1.63
N SER A 275 -23.70 -3.17 -2.33
CA SER A 275 -23.66 -3.18 -3.80
C SER A 275 -24.62 -4.23 -4.40
N LEU A 276 -24.96 -5.28 -3.66
CA LEU A 276 -26.03 -6.20 -4.02
C LEU A 276 -27.39 -5.52 -3.82
N LYS A 277 -28.15 -5.36 -4.89
CA LYS A 277 -29.45 -4.67 -4.90
C LYS A 277 -30.40 -5.22 -3.83
N GLY A 278 -30.95 -4.31 -3.01
CA GLY A 278 -31.93 -4.64 -1.98
C GLY A 278 -31.36 -5.21 -0.68
N LYS A 279 -30.05 -5.49 -0.59
CA LYS A 279 -29.41 -5.99 0.63
C LYS A 279 -29.04 -4.85 1.57
N ILE A 280 -29.61 -4.89 2.79
CA ILE A 280 -29.21 -4.02 3.92
C ILE A 280 -28.24 -4.80 4.81
N GLN A 281 -27.11 -4.17 5.15
CA GLN A 281 -26.03 -4.83 5.89
C GLN A 281 -25.65 -4.03 7.15
N PRO A 282 -26.22 -4.34 8.32
CA PRO A 282 -25.94 -3.62 9.56
C PRO A 282 -24.70 -4.13 10.31
N LEU A 283 -23.73 -4.74 9.60
CA LEU A 283 -22.54 -5.33 10.23
C LEU A 283 -21.65 -4.24 10.83
N ARG A 284 -21.25 -4.44 12.08
CA ARG A 284 -20.34 -3.53 12.78
C ARG A 284 -19.37 -4.30 13.69
N GLU A 285 -18.14 -3.81 13.75
CA GLU A 285 -17.16 -4.25 14.75
C GLU A 285 -17.59 -3.82 16.15
N LYS A 286 -17.72 -4.78 17.04
CA LYS A 286 -18.20 -4.53 18.41
C LYS A 286 -17.17 -3.82 19.28
N THR A 287 -15.89 -4.03 19.00
CA THR A 287 -14.75 -3.53 19.78
C THR A 287 -14.01 -2.38 19.12
N PHE A 288 -14.45 -1.92 17.95
CA PHE A 288 -13.88 -0.75 17.31
C PHE A 288 -13.99 0.47 18.20
N ARG A 289 -12.87 1.16 18.42
CA ARG A 289 -12.80 2.39 19.20
C ARG A 289 -11.95 3.41 18.43
N SER A 290 -12.55 4.51 18.06
CA SER A 290 -11.80 5.67 17.60
C SER A 290 -11.14 6.31 18.82
N SER A 291 -9.82 6.22 18.93
CA SER A 291 -9.06 6.93 19.96
C SER A 291 -8.67 8.31 19.43
N PRO A 292 -8.71 9.36 20.23
CA PRO A 292 -8.24 10.69 19.85
C PRO A 292 -6.70 10.76 19.87
N THR A 293 -6.03 9.90 19.11
CA THR A 293 -4.57 9.99 18.92
C THR A 293 -4.25 11.21 18.08
N GLN A 294 -3.36 12.08 18.54
CA GLN A 294 -2.88 13.19 17.72
C GLN A 294 -1.97 12.62 16.63
N LEU A 295 -2.26 12.96 15.37
CA LEU A 295 -1.47 12.47 14.22
C LEU A 295 0.00 12.87 14.29
N SER A 296 0.31 14.02 14.92
CA SER A 296 1.67 14.47 15.17
C SER A 296 2.49 13.54 16.07
N GLU A 297 1.82 12.78 16.96
CA GLU A 297 2.50 11.81 17.85
C GLU A 297 2.85 10.51 17.13
N VAL A 298 2.12 10.18 16.06
CA VAL A 298 2.33 8.94 15.28
C VAL A 298 3.71 8.93 14.63
N CYS A 299 4.17 10.08 14.19
CA CYS A 299 5.41 10.24 13.41
C CYS A 299 6.64 10.53 14.28
N ARG A 300 6.47 10.62 15.59
CA ARG A 300 7.56 11.02 16.48
C ARG A 300 8.65 9.94 16.52
N GLN A 301 9.84 10.28 16.03
CA GLN A 301 11.03 9.45 16.14
C GLN A 301 11.70 9.66 17.50
N LYS A 302 12.58 8.74 17.88
CA LYS A 302 13.41 8.89 19.09
C LYS A 302 14.22 10.18 18.99
N GLU A 303 14.11 11.07 19.96
CA GLU A 303 14.92 12.29 20.00
C GLU A 303 16.39 11.92 20.09
N VAL A 304 17.14 12.31 19.07
CA VAL A 304 18.61 12.29 19.09
C VAL A 304 19.08 13.74 19.04
N GLU A 305 19.87 14.16 20.01
CA GLU A 305 20.47 15.49 20.03
C GLU A 305 21.33 15.66 18.77
N SER A 306 20.90 16.48 17.81
CA SER A 306 21.64 16.77 16.60
C SER A 306 21.48 18.23 16.19
N GLN A 307 22.49 18.80 15.55
CA GLN A 307 22.43 20.11 14.93
C GLN A 307 22.18 19.94 13.44
N LEU A 308 21.10 20.54 12.95
CA LEU A 308 20.72 20.50 11.55
C LEU A 308 21.13 21.78 10.85
N SER A 309 21.70 21.67 9.67
CA SER A 309 22.03 22.79 8.81
C SER A 309 21.82 22.45 7.33
N THR A 310 21.68 23.46 6.50
CA THR A 310 21.49 23.32 5.04
C THR A 310 21.95 24.57 4.33
N ASN A 311 22.37 24.43 3.07
CA ASN A 311 22.61 25.55 2.16
C ASN A 311 21.40 25.81 1.23
N ILE A 312 20.30 25.07 1.38
CA ILE A 312 19.12 25.20 0.53
C ILE A 312 18.39 26.51 0.86
N VAL A 313 18.30 27.39 -0.12
CA VAL A 313 17.66 28.70 0.03
C VAL A 313 16.18 28.54 0.37
N GLY A 314 15.73 29.22 1.42
CA GLY A 314 14.34 29.19 1.88
C GLY A 314 13.97 28.00 2.77
N LEU A 315 14.88 27.03 2.98
CA LEU A 315 14.64 25.89 3.86
C LEU A 315 15.11 26.24 5.29
N MET A 316 14.13 26.30 6.20
CA MET A 316 14.40 26.61 7.62
C MET A 316 14.81 25.34 8.40
N THR A 317 15.70 25.52 9.38
CA THR A 317 16.09 24.45 10.31
C THR A 317 14.91 23.82 11.04
N SER A 318 13.87 24.59 11.35
CA SER A 318 12.62 24.08 11.95
C SER A 318 11.88 23.10 11.03
N THR A 319 11.96 23.28 9.72
CA THR A 319 11.39 22.37 8.72
C THR A 319 12.22 21.08 8.62
N LEU A 320 13.56 21.19 8.67
CA LEU A 320 14.45 20.02 8.74
C LEU A 320 14.24 19.21 10.02
N ASN A 321 14.04 19.89 11.16
CA ASN A 321 13.70 19.20 12.41
C ASN A 321 12.41 18.37 12.26
N LYS A 322 11.41 18.89 11.56
CA LYS A 322 10.19 18.12 11.29
C LYS A 322 10.43 16.91 10.40
N LEU A 323 11.30 17.01 9.39
CA LEU A 323 11.68 15.87 8.56
C LEU A 323 12.38 14.79 9.40
N VAL A 324 13.40 15.17 10.18
CA VAL A 324 14.22 14.22 10.94
C VAL A 324 13.48 13.64 12.15
N GLN A 325 12.73 14.46 12.89
CA GLN A 325 12.03 14.01 14.11
C GLN A 325 10.67 13.38 13.86
N PHE A 326 9.97 13.83 12.81
CA PHE A 326 8.58 13.44 12.56
C PHE A 326 8.36 12.84 11.16
N GLY A 327 9.40 12.69 10.34
CA GLY A 327 9.27 12.22 8.95
C GLY A 327 8.32 13.08 8.12
N THR A 328 8.18 14.36 8.47
CA THR A 328 7.34 15.30 7.70
C THR A 328 8.02 15.57 6.36
N PRO A 329 7.37 15.32 5.21
CA PRO A 329 7.97 15.53 3.91
C PRO A 329 8.42 16.98 3.70
N VAL A 330 9.58 17.17 3.08
CA VAL A 330 10.14 18.49 2.76
C VAL A 330 10.35 18.59 1.27
N ARG A 331 9.59 19.44 0.61
CA ARG A 331 9.71 19.73 -0.82
C ARG A 331 10.60 20.93 -1.06
N ILE A 332 11.51 20.79 -1.98
CA ILE A 332 12.47 21.81 -2.42
C ILE A 332 12.19 22.07 -3.89
N GLU A 333 11.83 23.31 -4.21
CA GLU A 333 11.62 23.74 -5.58
C GLU A 333 12.96 24.17 -6.19
N ASN A 334 13.26 23.70 -7.40
CA ASN A 334 14.48 24.01 -8.15
C ASN A 334 15.76 23.93 -7.30
N PRO A 335 16.09 22.78 -6.67
CA PRO A 335 17.31 22.68 -5.89
C PRO A 335 18.52 23.01 -6.75
N LEU A 336 19.41 23.80 -6.20
CA LEU A 336 20.66 24.19 -6.86
C LEU A 336 21.67 23.06 -6.73
N ASP A 337 22.67 23.13 -7.61
CA ASP A 337 23.84 22.28 -7.55
C ASP A 337 24.53 22.37 -6.18
N GLY A 338 24.90 21.20 -5.60
CA GLY A 338 25.49 21.14 -4.27
C GLY A 338 24.53 21.44 -3.12
N SER A 339 23.20 21.43 -3.36
CA SER A 339 22.22 21.51 -2.29
C SER A 339 22.34 20.37 -1.32
N PHE A 340 22.45 20.65 -0.01
CA PHE A 340 22.61 19.60 1.01
C PHE A 340 21.75 19.82 2.26
N ILE A 341 21.53 18.72 2.96
CA ILE A 341 21.08 18.66 4.35
C ILE A 341 22.19 18.01 5.17
N LYS A 342 22.56 18.65 6.28
CA LYS A 342 23.60 18.19 7.18
C LYS A 342 23.05 17.95 8.57
N ILE A 343 23.37 16.79 9.15
CA ILE A 343 23.03 16.37 10.50
C ILE A 343 24.35 16.16 11.25
N ASN A 344 24.56 16.93 12.30
CA ASN A 344 25.79 16.86 13.12
C ASN A 344 25.43 16.46 14.54
N TYR A 345 26.05 15.40 15.01
CA TYR A 345 25.85 14.84 16.37
C TYR A 345 26.86 15.40 17.37
N GLY A 346 27.77 16.27 16.94
CA GLY A 346 28.76 16.92 17.82
C GLY A 346 29.69 15.93 18.50
N SER A 347 29.92 16.16 19.78
CA SER A 347 30.79 15.32 20.61
C SER A 347 30.15 14.01 21.11
N LYS A 348 28.93 13.71 20.69
CA LYS A 348 28.22 12.47 21.01
C LYS A 348 27.88 11.73 19.73
N PRO A 349 28.88 11.08 19.10
CA PRO A 349 28.64 10.34 17.88
C PRO A 349 27.59 9.25 18.09
N LEU A 350 26.82 8.96 17.04
CA LEU A 350 25.76 8.00 17.09
C LEU A 350 26.22 6.65 16.54
N MET A 351 25.96 5.59 17.26
CA MET A 351 26.09 4.23 16.73
C MET A 351 24.89 3.97 15.84
N LEU A 352 25.12 3.90 14.54
CA LEU A 352 24.09 3.71 13.54
C LEU A 352 24.12 2.28 13.02
N THR A 353 22.97 1.71 12.79
CA THR A 353 22.80 0.44 12.10
C THR A 353 22.27 0.63 10.67
N GLU A 354 21.48 1.67 10.46
CA GLU A 354 20.82 1.90 9.16
C GLU A 354 20.45 3.38 8.96
N ILE A 355 20.58 3.84 7.72
CA ILE A 355 20.04 5.13 7.27
C ILE A 355 19.10 4.85 6.10
N ASP A 356 17.84 5.17 6.26
CA ASP A 356 16.81 5.05 5.21
C ASP A 356 16.37 6.46 4.78
N ILE A 357 16.64 6.80 3.52
CA ILE A 357 16.24 8.06 2.91
C ILE A 357 15.28 7.77 1.78
N ARG A 358 14.05 8.23 1.90
CA ARG A 358 13.05 8.15 0.84
C ARG A 358 12.83 9.51 0.24
N TYR A 359 12.65 9.54 -1.07
CA TYR A 359 12.50 10.78 -1.81
C TYR A 359 11.63 10.60 -3.05
N ALA A 360 11.18 11.73 -3.60
CA ALA A 360 10.56 11.83 -4.91
C ALA A 360 11.09 13.08 -5.59
N TYR A 361 11.19 13.05 -6.91
CA TYR A 361 11.67 14.20 -7.68
C TYR A 361 10.97 14.30 -9.04
N LYS A 362 11.04 15.50 -9.63
CA LYS A 362 10.64 15.74 -11.01
C LYS A 362 11.73 16.51 -11.72
N LEU A 363 12.14 16.06 -12.89
CA LEU A 363 13.11 16.74 -13.73
C LEU A 363 12.46 17.88 -14.50
N ILE A 364 13.26 18.89 -14.84
CA ILE A 364 12.85 19.95 -15.77
C ILE A 364 12.74 19.36 -17.17
N GLU A 365 13.75 18.55 -17.57
CA GLU A 365 13.79 17.83 -18.84
C GLU A 365 13.89 16.32 -18.57
N PRO A 366 13.04 15.49 -19.18
CA PRO A 366 13.12 14.04 -19.02
C PRO A 366 14.45 13.53 -19.64
N THR A 367 15.08 12.55 -18.98
CA THR A 367 16.26 11.86 -19.50
C THR A 367 16.00 10.36 -19.55
N THR A 368 16.64 9.68 -20.49
CA THR A 368 16.67 8.22 -20.58
C THR A 368 17.85 7.60 -19.86
N GLU A 369 18.79 8.42 -19.39
CA GLU A 369 19.95 7.97 -18.64
C GLU A 369 19.59 7.67 -17.18
N SER A 370 20.24 6.66 -16.61
CA SER A 370 20.14 6.38 -15.17
C SER A 370 20.82 7.50 -14.40
N ILE A 371 20.08 8.17 -13.52
CA ILE A 371 20.62 9.22 -12.67
C ILE A 371 20.68 8.75 -11.21
N PHE A 372 21.66 9.25 -10.49
CA PHE A 372 21.80 9.05 -9.05
C PHE A 372 21.41 10.34 -8.33
N PRO A 373 20.13 10.47 -7.93
CA PRO A 373 19.59 11.74 -7.46
C PRO A 373 20.12 12.19 -6.10
N LEU A 374 20.72 11.30 -5.33
CA LEU A 374 21.31 11.59 -4.02
C LEU A 374 22.70 10.97 -3.87
N SER A 375 23.54 11.67 -3.10
CA SER A 375 24.72 11.11 -2.46
C SER A 375 24.72 11.41 -0.97
N VAL A 376 25.29 10.51 -0.17
CA VAL A 376 25.39 10.64 1.28
C VAL A 376 26.83 10.54 1.70
N GLU A 377 27.30 11.55 2.42
CA GLU A 377 28.59 11.50 3.11
C GLU A 377 28.35 11.18 4.59
N LEU A 378 29.07 10.19 5.08
CA LEU A 378 29.11 9.80 6.48
C LEU A 378 30.49 10.12 7.02
N GLN A 379 30.57 10.81 8.13
CA GLN A 379 31.82 11.17 8.79
C GLN A 379 31.88 10.52 10.17
N SER A 380 32.94 9.75 10.43
CA SER A 380 33.34 9.32 11.77
C SER A 380 34.50 10.19 12.28
N ASP A 381 34.97 9.87 13.47
CA ASP A 381 36.17 10.54 14.04
C ASP A 381 37.44 10.29 13.22
N SER A 382 37.51 9.23 12.43
CA SER A 382 38.71 8.80 11.69
C SER A 382 38.59 8.83 10.18
N GLU A 383 37.37 8.71 9.63
CA GLU A 383 37.14 8.52 8.19
C GLU A 383 35.88 9.23 7.70
N THR A 384 35.89 9.51 6.40
CA THR A 384 34.70 10.01 5.68
C THR A 384 34.39 9.07 4.52
N TRP A 385 33.15 8.60 4.43
CA TRP A 385 32.70 7.77 3.32
C TRP A 385 31.65 8.51 2.49
N THR A 386 31.71 8.33 1.18
CA THR A 386 30.68 8.80 0.27
C THR A 386 29.96 7.59 -0.32
N VAL A 387 28.65 7.53 -0.18
CA VAL A 387 27.82 6.51 -0.79
C VAL A 387 26.86 7.16 -1.76
N ASN A 388 26.87 6.73 -3.01
CA ASN A 388 25.95 7.20 -4.03
C ASN A 388 24.70 6.31 -4.07
N SER A 389 23.56 6.91 -4.33
CA SER A 389 22.31 6.16 -4.55
C SER A 389 22.49 5.17 -5.71
N THR A 390 22.29 3.90 -5.45
CA THR A 390 22.32 2.84 -6.48
C THR A 390 20.96 2.55 -7.10
N VAL A 391 19.90 3.11 -6.52
CA VAL A 391 18.52 2.94 -6.96
C VAL A 391 17.84 4.30 -7.04
N ALA A 392 17.17 4.56 -8.15
CA ALA A 392 16.58 5.86 -8.46
C ALA A 392 15.45 6.34 -7.52
N GLU A 393 15.09 5.58 -6.49
CA GLU A 393 13.84 5.82 -5.76
C GLU A 393 13.98 5.82 -4.24
N TYR A 394 15.01 5.20 -3.67
CA TYR A 394 15.30 5.28 -2.24
C TYR A 394 16.75 4.95 -1.96
N PHE A 395 17.23 5.36 -0.81
CA PHE A 395 18.59 5.20 -0.37
C PHE A 395 18.59 4.53 1.01
N ASN A 396 19.12 3.33 1.07
CA ASN A 396 19.31 2.61 2.32
C ASN A 396 20.78 2.27 2.47
N ILE A 397 21.38 2.69 3.57
CA ILE A 397 22.77 2.39 3.91
C ILE A 397 22.74 1.56 5.19
N ALA A 398 23.18 0.30 5.09
CA ALA A 398 23.59 -0.46 6.26
C ALA A 398 24.97 0.05 6.72
N VAL A 399 25.07 0.45 7.98
CA VAL A 399 26.33 0.89 8.60
C VAL A 399 26.88 -0.30 9.40
N GLU A 400 28.15 -0.64 9.18
CA GLU A 400 28.79 -1.73 9.91
C GLU A 400 28.77 -1.47 11.43
N GLU A 401 28.51 -2.50 12.22
CA GLU A 401 28.12 -2.46 13.66
C GLU A 401 29.06 -1.69 14.62
N GLU A 402 30.23 -1.24 14.17
CA GLU A 402 31.21 -0.56 15.03
C GLU A 402 31.49 0.89 14.63
N SER A 403 30.74 1.44 13.67
CA SER A 403 31.00 2.78 13.17
C SER A 403 30.26 3.85 13.97
N SER A 404 31.02 4.70 14.64
CA SER A 404 30.53 5.87 15.38
C SER A 404 30.45 7.07 14.43
N ILE A 405 29.25 7.49 14.04
CA ILE A 405 29.01 8.56 13.08
C ILE A 405 28.81 9.90 13.78
N SER A 406 29.68 10.86 13.48
CA SER A 406 29.60 12.24 14.00
C SER A 406 28.81 13.18 13.10
N GLU A 407 28.78 12.93 11.80
CA GLU A 407 28.08 13.77 10.82
C GLU A 407 27.52 12.95 9.67
N ILE A 408 26.32 13.32 9.24
CA ILE A 408 25.66 12.82 8.02
C ILE A 408 25.38 14.02 7.13
N ARG A 409 25.79 13.95 5.87
CA ARG A 409 25.49 14.98 4.88
C ARG A 409 24.84 14.36 3.66
N VAL A 410 23.65 14.81 3.32
CA VAL A 410 22.87 14.35 2.17
C VAL A 410 22.87 15.42 1.10
N PHE A 411 23.42 15.09 -0.07
CA PHE A 411 23.48 15.99 -1.21
C PHE A 411 22.45 15.63 -2.27
N VAL A 412 21.86 16.64 -2.89
CA VAL A 412 21.13 16.49 -4.14
C VAL A 412 22.11 16.50 -5.29
N SER A 413 22.02 15.52 -6.18
CA SER A 413 22.94 15.32 -7.29
C SER A 413 22.97 16.49 -8.27
N ASN A 414 24.14 16.70 -8.85
CA ASN A 414 24.46 17.75 -9.82
C ASN A 414 24.26 17.33 -11.28
N GLU A 415 24.00 16.05 -11.52
CA GLU A 415 23.98 15.49 -12.88
C GLU A 415 22.80 15.98 -13.72
N VAL A 416 21.73 16.42 -13.05
CA VAL A 416 20.48 16.84 -13.70
C VAL A 416 19.80 18.00 -12.97
N ARG A 417 18.97 18.75 -13.69
CA ARG A 417 18.17 19.82 -13.11
C ARG A 417 16.81 19.31 -12.67
N PHE A 418 16.51 19.47 -11.38
CA PHE A 418 15.22 19.12 -10.79
C PHE A 418 14.26 20.31 -10.85
N LYS A 419 13.02 20.06 -11.28
CA LYS A 419 11.90 20.99 -11.09
C LYS A 419 11.54 21.06 -9.60
N TYR A 420 11.51 19.90 -8.93
CA TYR A 420 11.47 19.80 -7.49
C TYR A 420 12.11 18.50 -7.02
N PHE A 421 12.54 18.51 -5.77
CA PHE A 421 13.00 17.34 -5.02
C PHE A 421 12.29 17.33 -3.67
N THR A 422 11.72 16.20 -3.26
CA THR A 422 11.02 16.04 -1.99
C THR A 422 11.70 14.96 -1.18
N PHE A 423 12.25 15.32 -0.05
CA PHE A 423 12.60 14.33 0.98
C PHE A 423 11.32 13.88 1.65
N THR A 424 11.01 12.61 1.56
CA THR A 424 9.76 12.04 2.05
C THR A 424 9.92 11.34 3.38
N SER A 425 11.14 10.88 3.66
CA SER A 425 11.55 10.35 4.96
C SER A 425 13.08 10.43 5.05
N LEU A 426 13.57 10.75 6.24
CA LEU A 426 14.95 10.59 6.64
C LEU A 426 14.94 9.90 8.00
N ARG A 427 15.20 8.60 7.99
CA ARG A 427 15.19 7.75 9.18
C ARG A 427 16.59 7.28 9.50
N ILE A 428 16.97 7.41 10.74
CA ILE A 428 18.27 7.05 11.28
C ILE A 428 18.01 6.04 12.40
N VAL A 429 18.54 4.83 12.26
CA VAL A 429 18.29 3.70 13.16
C VAL A 429 19.58 3.23 13.81
#